data_a45ae6afa6b2caf419d112f34043a1c3
#
_entry.id   a45ae6afa6b2caf419d112f34043a1c3
#
_cell.length_a   1.000
_cell.length_b   1.000
_cell.length_c   1.000
_cell.angle_alpha   90.00
_cell.angle_beta   90.00
_cell.angle_gamma   90.00
#
_symmetry.space_group_name_H-M   'P 1'
#
loop_
_entity.id
_entity.type
_entity.pdbx_description
1 polymer ?
#
loop_
_entity_poly.entity_id
_entity_poly.type
_entity_poly.pdbx_seq_one_letter_code
_entity_poly.pdbx_strand_id
1 'polypeptide(L)'
;LASKVRCITLPDEERMQDQYKYIKEAVRAYPELYFAKLVILGEGDSEEIILPKYWEAMNGSTDVSGISIVPLGGRHVNHFWRLLNDLEIPHITLLDLDRERDGGGWGRIQYVLKQLIANGYDRNVLLNTTDSGILTDAEFEGMAGWNVSAITAMQTWIAWLEKYNVFFSAPLDIDFMMLEQMGDMYKATLDTREGPCIDIAQSGKKERITKIENDGEIHSEYETRILKDIKNTLKEEGGDGHTYSPEQQKLMVWYTYFFLNRGKPSTHIAALSQLSDEELKENIPPVLQRLIEAADHILKGDKNENCSS
;
A
#
# COMPACT_ATOMS: atom_id res chain seq x y z
N LEU A 1 32.61 17.85 -0.89
CA LEU A 1 31.27 17.63 -1.44
C LEU A 1 31.12 18.48 -2.68
N ALA A 2 31.08 17.86 -3.86
CA ALA A 2 30.76 18.58 -5.10
C ALA A 2 29.25 18.79 -5.14
N SER A 3 28.79 20.01 -5.09
CA SER A 3 27.37 20.32 -5.32
C SER A 3 27.06 20.13 -6.80
N LYS A 4 26.14 19.22 -7.09
CA LYS A 4 25.57 19.05 -8.45
C LYS A 4 24.34 19.96 -8.56
N VAL A 5 24.32 20.85 -9.54
CA VAL A 5 23.11 21.60 -9.91
C VAL A 5 22.35 20.79 -10.95
N ARG A 6 21.09 20.54 -10.70
CA ARG A 6 20.19 19.84 -11.62
C ARG A 6 19.03 20.74 -11.98
N CYS A 7 18.69 20.76 -13.25
CA CYS A 7 17.55 21.52 -13.75
C CYS A 7 16.37 20.58 -13.98
N ILE A 8 15.23 20.90 -13.38
CA ILE A 8 13.96 20.21 -13.69
C ILE A 8 13.47 20.77 -15.02
N THR A 9 13.39 19.92 -16.02
CA THR A 9 12.77 20.26 -17.30
C THR A 9 11.29 19.88 -17.22
N LEU A 10 10.43 20.89 -17.14
CA LEU A 10 8.98 20.65 -17.21
C LEU A 10 8.62 20.19 -18.62
N PRO A 11 7.69 19.22 -18.76
CA PRO A 11 7.13 18.85 -20.06
C PRO A 11 6.47 20.05 -20.74
N ASP A 12 6.36 19.98 -22.07
CA ASP A 12 5.65 21.02 -22.86
C ASP A 12 4.18 21.09 -22.40
N GLU A 13 3.77 22.26 -21.89
CA GLU A 13 2.44 22.49 -21.33
C GLU A 13 1.33 22.29 -22.38
N GLU A 14 1.61 22.57 -23.67
CA GLU A 14 0.62 22.41 -24.75
C GLU A 14 0.44 20.95 -25.19
N ARG A 15 1.52 20.16 -25.11
CA ARG A 15 1.54 18.76 -25.60
C ARG A 15 1.31 17.72 -24.51
N MET A 16 1.64 18.05 -23.27
CA MET A 16 1.63 17.16 -22.13
C MET A 16 1.01 17.81 -20.89
N GLN A 17 -0.15 18.44 -21.07
CA GLN A 17 -0.82 19.26 -20.05
C GLN A 17 -0.97 18.57 -18.69
N ASP A 18 -1.38 17.30 -18.68
CA ASP A 18 -1.54 16.55 -17.42
C ASP A 18 -0.20 16.31 -16.73
N GLN A 19 0.84 15.91 -17.48
CA GLN A 19 2.18 15.67 -16.92
C GLN A 19 2.78 16.96 -16.36
N TYR A 20 2.65 18.07 -17.10
CA TYR A 20 3.10 19.37 -16.66
C TYR A 20 2.43 19.80 -15.37
N LYS A 21 1.12 19.65 -15.30
CA LYS A 21 0.32 19.98 -14.11
C LYS A 21 0.76 19.16 -12.90
N TYR A 22 0.87 17.83 -13.04
CA TYR A 22 1.25 16.93 -11.94
C TYR A 22 2.67 17.22 -11.43
N ILE A 23 3.66 17.35 -12.30
CA ILE A 23 5.02 17.68 -11.89
C ILE A 23 5.05 19.06 -11.20
N LYS A 24 4.35 20.06 -11.73
CA LYS A 24 4.27 21.38 -11.13
C LYS A 24 3.59 21.38 -9.77
N GLU A 25 2.54 20.59 -9.61
CA GLU A 25 1.85 20.43 -8.33
C GLU A 25 2.70 19.66 -7.32
N ALA A 26 3.34 18.57 -7.72
CA ALA A 26 4.26 17.81 -6.88
C ALA A 26 5.42 18.66 -6.36
N VAL A 27 6.03 19.46 -7.26
CA VAL A 27 7.10 20.41 -6.93
C VAL A 27 6.66 21.44 -5.88
N ARG A 28 5.40 21.85 -5.91
CA ARG A 28 4.85 22.86 -4.99
C ARG A 28 4.35 22.27 -3.68
N ALA A 29 3.76 21.07 -3.75
CA ALA A 29 3.17 20.43 -2.58
C ALA A 29 4.23 19.83 -1.65
N TYR A 30 5.34 19.32 -2.21
CA TYR A 30 6.37 18.59 -1.47
C TYR A 30 7.78 19.15 -1.74
N PRO A 31 8.08 20.39 -1.33
CA PRO A 31 9.39 21.01 -1.57
C PRO A 31 10.53 20.28 -0.86
N GLU A 32 10.25 19.52 0.19
CA GLU A 32 11.21 18.66 0.90
C GLU A 32 11.82 17.57 0.03
N LEU A 33 11.15 17.15 -1.05
CA LEU A 33 11.68 16.19 -2.03
C LEU A 33 13.07 16.55 -2.53
N TYR A 34 13.31 17.86 -2.74
CA TYR A 34 14.58 18.35 -3.31
C TYR A 34 15.76 18.22 -2.35
N PHE A 35 15.49 18.06 -1.08
CA PHE A 35 16.50 17.95 -0.02
C PHE A 35 16.58 16.53 0.55
N ALA A 36 15.68 15.65 0.15
CA ALA A 36 15.66 14.28 0.62
C ALA A 36 16.85 13.48 0.08
N LYS A 37 17.41 12.62 0.92
CA LYS A 37 18.40 11.59 0.53
C LYS A 37 17.70 10.36 -0.05
N LEU A 38 16.48 10.12 0.37
CA LEU A 38 15.60 9.05 -0.07
C LEU A 38 14.15 9.52 0.02
N VAL A 39 13.36 9.17 -0.99
CA VAL A 39 11.91 9.39 -0.99
C VAL A 39 11.19 8.07 -0.89
N ILE A 40 10.22 7.97 0.01
CA ILE A 40 9.27 6.86 0.05
C ILE A 40 7.93 7.39 -0.48
N LEU A 41 7.49 6.81 -1.58
CA LEU A 41 6.20 7.14 -2.20
C LEU A 41 5.13 6.20 -1.66
N GLY A 42 4.04 6.74 -1.14
CA GLY A 42 2.84 6.01 -0.73
C GLY A 42 1.62 6.40 -1.58
N GLU A 43 0.50 5.68 -1.50
CA GLU A 43 -0.69 6.04 -2.28
C GLU A 43 -1.48 7.18 -1.65
N GLY A 44 -1.50 7.29 -0.30
CA GLY A 44 -2.35 8.27 0.39
C GLY A 44 -1.90 8.65 1.80
N ASP A 45 -2.83 9.21 2.54
CA ASP A 45 -2.61 9.79 3.87
C ASP A 45 -2.24 8.74 4.94
N SER A 46 -2.63 7.47 4.73
CA SER A 46 -2.32 6.38 5.66
C SER A 46 -0.82 6.12 5.73
N GLU A 47 -0.13 6.13 4.58
CA GLU A 47 1.31 5.96 4.49
C GLU A 47 2.06 7.10 5.17
N GLU A 48 1.58 8.35 5.04
CA GLU A 48 2.16 9.50 5.73
C GLU A 48 2.10 9.39 7.25
N ILE A 49 1.17 8.63 7.80
CA ILE A 49 1.02 8.42 9.24
C ILE A 49 1.78 7.18 9.70
N ILE A 50 1.64 6.09 8.95
CA ILE A 50 2.13 4.76 9.35
C ILE A 50 3.65 4.66 9.16
N LEU A 51 4.16 5.04 7.99
CA LEU A 51 5.57 4.85 7.65
C LEU A 51 6.54 5.62 8.55
N PRO A 52 6.30 6.92 8.90
CA PRO A 52 7.16 7.62 9.84
C PRO A 52 7.22 6.94 11.20
N LYS A 53 6.09 6.45 11.72
CA LYS A 53 6.04 5.76 13.02
C LYS A 53 6.93 4.53 13.07
N TYR A 54 6.84 3.67 12.07
CA TYR A 54 7.71 2.49 11.98
C TYR A 54 9.16 2.85 11.71
N TRP A 55 9.41 3.85 10.84
CA TRP A 55 10.77 4.32 10.62
C TRP A 55 11.40 4.84 11.90
N GLU A 56 10.71 5.72 12.64
CA GLU A 56 11.18 6.31 13.88
C GLU A 56 11.45 5.25 14.94
N ALA A 57 10.56 4.29 15.09
CA ALA A 57 10.77 3.17 16.01
C ALA A 57 12.03 2.37 15.67
N MET A 58 12.31 2.12 14.38
CA MET A 58 13.44 1.26 13.96
C MET A 58 14.76 2.00 13.81
N ASN A 59 14.75 3.23 13.30
CA ASN A 59 15.94 3.94 12.83
C ASN A 59 16.10 5.36 13.41
N GLY A 60 15.13 5.82 14.20
CA GLY A 60 15.11 7.20 14.73
C GLY A 60 14.48 8.18 13.74
N SER A 61 14.62 9.49 14.00
CA SER A 61 13.91 10.56 13.29
C SER A 61 14.08 10.49 11.76
N THR A 62 12.97 10.62 11.04
CA THR A 62 12.91 10.75 9.57
C THR A 62 13.70 11.97 9.08
N ASP A 63 13.56 13.10 9.75
CA ASP A 63 14.26 14.35 9.41
C ASP A 63 15.78 14.20 9.49
N VAL A 64 16.28 13.56 10.57
CA VAL A 64 17.72 13.31 10.75
C VAL A 64 18.25 12.35 9.69
N SER A 65 17.45 11.36 9.30
CA SER A 65 17.78 10.41 8.23
C SER A 65 17.75 11.05 6.85
N GLY A 66 17.01 12.13 6.66
CA GLY A 66 16.83 12.81 5.38
C GLY A 66 15.86 12.06 4.47
N ILE A 67 14.85 11.42 5.05
CA ILE A 67 13.77 10.74 4.31
C ILE A 67 12.58 11.66 4.19
N SER A 68 12.00 11.70 2.99
CA SER A 68 10.69 12.30 2.75
C SER A 68 9.69 11.21 2.37
N ILE A 69 8.52 11.20 3.02
CA ILE A 69 7.41 10.30 2.72
C ILE A 69 6.35 11.14 2.01
N VAL A 70 5.98 10.71 0.80
CA VAL A 70 5.15 11.53 -0.10
C VAL A 70 3.98 10.71 -0.61
N PRO A 71 2.74 11.14 -0.33
CA PRO A 71 1.56 10.51 -0.89
C PRO A 71 1.41 10.89 -2.37
N LEU A 72 1.14 9.89 -3.20
CA LEU A 72 0.97 10.04 -4.65
C LEU A 72 -0.37 10.70 -5.02
N GLY A 73 -1.34 10.72 -4.11
CA GLY A 73 -2.68 11.23 -4.37
C GLY A 73 -3.44 10.44 -5.46
N GLY A 74 -3.09 9.17 -5.66
CA GLY A 74 -3.69 8.28 -6.64
C GLY A 74 -2.69 7.60 -7.58
N ARG A 75 -3.13 7.14 -8.76
CA ARG A 75 -2.36 6.31 -9.71
C ARG A 75 -1.33 7.10 -10.55
N HIS A 76 -0.57 8.01 -9.95
CA HIS A 76 0.36 8.89 -10.69
C HIS A 76 1.84 8.58 -10.45
N VAL A 77 2.15 7.34 -10.11
CA VAL A 77 3.52 6.83 -9.85
C VAL A 77 4.52 7.24 -10.92
N ASN A 78 4.13 7.14 -12.19
CA ASN A 78 4.99 7.40 -13.34
C ASN A 78 5.57 8.83 -13.37
N HIS A 79 4.81 9.82 -12.92
CA HIS A 79 5.28 11.21 -12.94
C HIS A 79 6.31 11.47 -11.85
N PHE A 80 6.09 10.90 -10.65
CA PHE A 80 7.05 10.97 -9.56
C PHE A 80 8.32 10.19 -9.87
N TRP A 81 8.21 8.98 -10.43
CA TRP A 81 9.39 8.20 -10.81
C TRP A 81 10.27 8.92 -11.81
N ARG A 82 9.69 9.54 -12.85
CA ARG A 82 10.45 10.39 -13.79
C ARG A 82 11.15 11.53 -13.07
N LEU A 83 10.40 12.29 -12.28
CA LEU A 83 10.95 13.43 -11.56
C LEU A 83 12.11 13.02 -10.66
N LEU A 84 11.94 11.97 -9.87
CA LEU A 84 12.96 11.47 -8.95
C LEU A 84 14.18 10.91 -9.68
N ASN A 85 13.96 10.19 -10.79
CA ASN A 85 15.04 9.70 -11.67
C ASN A 85 15.82 10.85 -12.31
N ASP A 86 15.14 11.87 -12.85
CA ASP A 86 15.77 13.06 -13.43
C ASP A 86 16.60 13.84 -12.40
N LEU A 87 16.14 13.84 -11.15
CA LEU A 87 16.85 14.45 -10.03
C LEU A 87 17.95 13.54 -9.44
N GLU A 88 18.03 12.26 -9.86
CA GLU A 88 18.86 11.20 -9.25
C GLU A 88 18.62 11.07 -7.74
N ILE A 89 17.37 11.22 -7.30
CA ILE A 89 16.97 11.01 -5.93
C ILE A 89 16.52 9.54 -5.78
N PRO A 90 17.17 8.75 -4.93
CA PRO A 90 16.74 7.39 -4.67
C PRO A 90 15.32 7.36 -4.12
N HIS A 91 14.53 6.37 -4.54
CA HIS A 91 13.15 6.27 -4.07
C HIS A 91 12.69 4.81 -3.96
N ILE A 92 11.75 4.61 -3.07
CA ILE A 92 11.01 3.35 -2.86
C ILE A 92 9.52 3.69 -2.98
N THR A 93 8.74 2.75 -3.45
CA THR A 93 7.31 2.95 -3.63
C THR A 93 6.52 1.84 -2.92
N LEU A 94 5.52 2.21 -2.14
CA LEU A 94 4.52 1.33 -1.55
C LEU A 94 3.18 1.60 -2.24
N LEU A 95 2.58 0.55 -2.80
CA LEU A 95 1.30 0.63 -3.51
C LEU A 95 0.30 -0.35 -2.90
N ASP A 96 -0.98 -0.05 -3.05
CA ASP A 96 -2.04 -0.98 -2.70
C ASP A 96 -2.20 -2.06 -3.77
N LEU A 97 -2.32 -3.31 -3.35
CA LEU A 97 -2.58 -4.41 -4.29
C LEU A 97 -4.03 -4.39 -4.79
N ASP A 98 -4.96 -4.00 -3.92
CA ASP A 98 -6.38 -3.91 -4.24
C ASP A 98 -6.95 -5.23 -4.79
N ARG A 99 -6.52 -6.38 -4.28
CA ARG A 99 -6.99 -7.68 -4.77
C ARG A 99 -8.51 -7.76 -4.76
N GLU A 100 -9.10 -8.22 -5.86
CA GLU A 100 -10.53 -8.22 -6.15
C GLU A 100 -11.23 -6.85 -6.26
N ARG A 101 -10.55 -5.71 -6.10
CA ARG A 101 -11.09 -4.42 -6.56
C ARG A 101 -10.92 -4.28 -8.07
N ASP A 102 -11.78 -3.51 -8.73
CA ASP A 102 -11.66 -3.25 -10.15
C ASP A 102 -10.29 -2.66 -10.53
N GLY A 103 -9.62 -3.27 -11.48
CA GLY A 103 -8.25 -2.95 -11.89
C GLY A 103 -7.19 -3.24 -10.83
N GLY A 104 -7.55 -3.93 -9.74
CA GLY A 104 -6.64 -4.39 -8.68
C GLY A 104 -5.91 -5.70 -9.02
N GLY A 105 -5.14 -6.21 -8.06
CA GLY A 105 -4.41 -7.46 -8.21
C GLY A 105 -3.47 -7.46 -9.41
N TRP A 106 -3.74 -8.32 -10.39
CA TRP A 106 -2.94 -8.43 -11.61
C TRP A 106 -2.89 -7.14 -12.42
N GLY A 107 -3.95 -6.33 -12.40
CA GLY A 107 -3.97 -5.03 -13.07
C GLY A 107 -2.96 -4.05 -12.46
N ARG A 108 -2.80 -4.05 -11.13
CA ARG A 108 -1.80 -3.24 -10.43
C ARG A 108 -0.38 -3.69 -10.75
N ILE A 109 -0.13 -5.00 -10.73
CA ILE A 109 1.18 -5.58 -11.07
C ILE A 109 1.54 -5.23 -12.52
N GLN A 110 0.63 -5.45 -13.47
CA GLN A 110 0.84 -5.10 -14.87
C GLN A 110 1.14 -3.61 -15.05
N TYR A 111 0.38 -2.75 -14.37
CA TYR A 111 0.60 -1.30 -14.41
C TYR A 111 2.02 -0.94 -13.97
N VAL A 112 2.48 -1.47 -12.84
CA VAL A 112 3.85 -1.22 -12.35
C VAL A 112 4.91 -1.70 -13.33
N LEU A 113 4.78 -2.90 -13.87
CA LEU A 113 5.70 -3.42 -14.88
C LEU A 113 5.74 -2.51 -16.12
N LYS A 114 4.59 -2.03 -16.60
CA LYS A 114 4.52 -1.07 -17.72
C LYS A 114 5.26 0.23 -17.38
N GLN A 115 5.11 0.74 -16.14
CA GLN A 115 5.79 1.95 -15.71
C GLN A 115 7.31 1.75 -15.58
N LEU A 116 7.78 0.61 -15.04
CA LEU A 116 9.20 0.29 -14.95
C LEU A 116 9.83 0.22 -16.36
N ILE A 117 9.19 -0.46 -17.31
CA ILE A 117 9.64 -0.51 -18.71
C ILE A 117 9.70 0.90 -19.30
N ALA A 118 8.68 1.72 -19.10
CA ALA A 118 8.64 3.10 -19.58
C ALA A 118 9.73 4.00 -18.94
N ASN A 119 10.23 3.63 -17.76
CA ASN A 119 11.35 4.29 -17.07
C ASN A 119 12.72 3.68 -17.40
N GLY A 120 12.81 2.81 -18.42
CA GLY A 120 14.09 2.33 -18.99
C GLY A 120 14.59 1.01 -18.45
N TYR A 121 13.82 0.31 -17.62
CA TYR A 121 14.19 -1.04 -17.20
C TYR A 121 14.05 -2.04 -18.36
N ASP A 122 14.98 -3.00 -18.44
CA ASP A 122 14.95 -4.03 -19.49
C ASP A 122 13.69 -4.91 -19.35
N ARG A 123 12.89 -4.91 -20.42
CA ARG A 123 11.65 -5.68 -20.49
C ARG A 123 11.86 -7.18 -20.30
N ASN A 124 12.90 -7.73 -20.91
CA ASN A 124 13.15 -9.17 -20.87
C ASN A 124 13.58 -9.62 -19.48
N VAL A 125 14.29 -8.76 -18.75
CA VAL A 125 14.66 -9.02 -17.36
C VAL A 125 13.44 -8.91 -16.46
N LEU A 126 12.67 -7.84 -16.60
CA LEU A 126 11.47 -7.60 -15.79
C LEU A 126 10.39 -8.69 -15.96
N LEU A 127 10.19 -9.16 -17.20
CA LEU A 127 9.13 -10.13 -17.51
C LEU A 127 9.60 -11.59 -17.42
N ASN A 128 10.81 -11.82 -16.92
CA ASN A 128 11.38 -13.14 -16.72
C ASN A 128 11.28 -13.54 -15.24
N THR A 129 10.16 -14.09 -14.82
CA THR A 129 10.02 -14.71 -13.50
C THR A 129 10.34 -16.19 -13.61
N THR A 130 11.51 -16.53 -13.26
CA THR A 130 12.21 -17.78 -12.91
C THR A 130 11.70 -19.15 -13.41
N ASP A 131 10.41 -19.39 -13.57
CA ASP A 131 9.90 -20.76 -13.81
C ASP A 131 9.24 -20.97 -15.18
N SER A 132 8.88 -19.91 -15.89
CA SER A 132 8.13 -20.01 -17.15
C SER A 132 8.77 -19.31 -18.35
N GLY A 133 9.96 -18.73 -18.18
CA GLY A 133 10.60 -17.92 -19.21
C GLY A 133 10.04 -16.50 -19.32
N ILE A 134 10.45 -15.79 -20.36
CA ILE A 134 10.04 -14.41 -20.61
C ILE A 134 8.59 -14.39 -21.10
N LEU A 135 7.71 -13.61 -20.46
CA LEU A 135 6.34 -13.41 -20.94
C LEU A 135 6.34 -12.85 -22.36
N THR A 136 5.50 -13.44 -23.20
CA THR A 136 5.18 -12.91 -24.53
C THR A 136 4.40 -11.59 -24.41
N ASP A 137 4.33 -10.82 -25.50
CA ASP A 137 3.53 -9.59 -25.52
C ASP A 137 2.04 -9.85 -25.23
N ALA A 138 1.50 -10.94 -25.79
CA ALA A 138 0.11 -11.31 -25.59
C ALA A 138 -0.19 -11.68 -24.11
N GLU A 139 0.69 -12.43 -23.47
CA GLU A 139 0.56 -12.77 -22.04
C GLU A 139 0.67 -11.53 -21.17
N PHE A 140 1.63 -10.66 -21.46
CA PHE A 140 1.81 -9.43 -20.70
C PHE A 140 0.63 -8.47 -20.86
N GLU A 141 0.14 -8.26 -22.08
CA GLU A 141 -1.04 -7.42 -22.30
C GLU A 141 -2.32 -8.04 -21.70
N GLY A 142 -2.43 -9.36 -21.65
CA GLY A 142 -3.52 -10.07 -21.01
C GLY A 142 -3.43 -10.19 -19.49
N MET A 143 -2.31 -9.79 -18.87
CA MET A 143 -2.02 -10.03 -17.45
C MET A 143 -3.08 -9.50 -16.49
N ALA A 144 -3.67 -8.33 -16.76
CA ALA A 144 -4.73 -7.76 -15.93
C ALA A 144 -5.96 -8.67 -15.80
N GLY A 145 -6.20 -9.53 -16.79
CA GLY A 145 -7.29 -10.50 -16.81
C GLY A 145 -6.91 -11.89 -16.25
N TRP A 146 -5.72 -12.08 -15.69
CA TRP A 146 -5.32 -13.36 -15.11
C TRP A 146 -6.18 -13.72 -13.90
N ASN A 147 -6.26 -15.03 -13.63
CA ASN A 147 -7.08 -15.53 -12.54
C ASN A 147 -6.62 -14.94 -11.19
N VAL A 148 -7.49 -14.17 -10.56
CA VAL A 148 -7.25 -13.53 -9.26
C VAL A 148 -7.02 -14.56 -8.14
N SER A 149 -7.51 -15.80 -8.29
CA SER A 149 -7.29 -16.89 -7.35
C SER A 149 -5.89 -17.51 -7.43
N ALA A 150 -5.06 -17.12 -8.42
CA ALA A 150 -3.67 -17.56 -8.50
C ALA A 150 -2.77 -16.77 -7.52
N ILE A 151 -3.09 -16.87 -6.22
CA ILE A 151 -2.49 -16.06 -5.15
C ILE A 151 -0.98 -16.28 -5.05
N THR A 152 -0.51 -17.53 -5.12
CA THR A 152 0.93 -17.85 -5.04
C THR A 152 1.71 -17.21 -6.19
N ALA A 153 1.18 -17.26 -7.41
CA ALA A 153 1.80 -16.61 -8.56
C ALA A 153 1.82 -15.08 -8.38
N MET A 154 0.74 -14.50 -7.88
CA MET A 154 0.65 -13.07 -7.58
C MET A 154 1.71 -12.66 -6.53
N GLN A 155 1.86 -13.43 -5.46
CA GLN A 155 2.88 -13.21 -4.43
C GLN A 155 4.30 -13.29 -5.00
N THR A 156 4.57 -14.21 -5.93
CA THR A 156 5.86 -14.32 -6.61
C THR A 156 6.17 -13.04 -7.40
N TRP A 157 5.19 -12.50 -8.12
CA TRP A 157 5.37 -11.24 -8.86
C TRP A 157 5.57 -10.04 -7.94
N ILE A 158 4.84 -9.96 -6.82
CA ILE A 158 5.04 -8.92 -5.81
C ILE A 158 6.45 -8.98 -5.25
N ALA A 159 6.91 -10.16 -4.83
CA ALA A 159 8.27 -10.35 -4.32
C ALA A 159 9.36 -10.05 -5.37
N TRP A 160 9.06 -10.30 -6.66
CA TRP A 160 9.95 -9.91 -7.74
C TRP A 160 10.08 -8.40 -7.89
N LEU A 161 8.97 -7.66 -7.74
CA LEU A 161 8.94 -6.20 -7.85
C LEU A 161 9.64 -5.50 -6.67
N GLU A 162 9.72 -6.13 -5.50
CA GLU A 162 10.51 -5.61 -4.37
C GLU A 162 12.00 -5.40 -4.75
N LYS A 163 12.56 -6.19 -5.68
CA LYS A 163 13.93 -6.00 -6.19
C LYS A 163 14.10 -4.69 -6.97
N TYR A 164 13.01 -4.10 -7.42
CA TYR A 164 12.96 -2.83 -8.12
C TYR A 164 12.44 -1.71 -7.23
N ASN A 165 12.51 -1.88 -5.90
CA ASN A 165 12.04 -0.94 -4.88
C ASN A 165 10.54 -0.62 -4.98
N VAL A 166 9.72 -1.56 -5.48
CA VAL A 166 8.27 -1.44 -5.51
C VAL A 166 7.65 -2.52 -4.63
N PHE A 167 6.99 -2.08 -3.58
CA PHE A 167 6.35 -2.91 -2.57
C PHE A 167 4.84 -2.80 -2.68
N PHE A 168 4.13 -3.83 -2.23
CA PHE A 168 2.67 -3.82 -2.21
C PHE A 168 2.12 -4.14 -0.82
N SER A 169 1.21 -3.30 -0.33
CA SER A 169 0.33 -3.67 0.76
C SER A 169 -0.71 -4.67 0.23
N ALA A 170 -0.65 -5.87 0.76
CA ALA A 170 -1.47 -6.99 0.33
C ALA A 170 -2.21 -7.61 1.54
N PRO A 171 -3.39 -8.17 1.35
CA PRO A 171 -4.08 -8.45 0.09
C PRO A 171 -4.83 -7.26 -0.54
N LEU A 172 -5.15 -6.23 0.23
CA LEU A 172 -5.99 -5.11 -0.20
C LEU A 172 -5.17 -3.81 -0.26
N ASP A 173 -5.13 -3.10 0.85
CA ASP A 173 -4.45 -1.83 1.03
C ASP A 173 -3.71 -1.81 2.39
N ILE A 174 -2.98 -0.73 2.66
CA ILE A 174 -2.23 -0.58 3.90
C ILE A 174 -3.15 -0.60 5.13
N ASP A 175 -4.35 -0.04 5.03
CA ASP A 175 -5.29 0.01 6.15
C ASP A 175 -5.75 -1.39 6.54
N PHE A 176 -6.07 -2.22 5.54
CA PHE A 176 -6.46 -3.62 5.76
C PHE A 176 -5.30 -4.44 6.33
N MET A 177 -4.10 -4.27 5.79
CA MET A 177 -2.90 -4.93 6.27
C MET A 177 -2.59 -4.58 7.73
N MET A 178 -2.72 -3.31 8.11
CA MET A 178 -2.54 -2.86 9.48
C MET A 178 -3.60 -3.45 10.42
N LEU A 179 -4.85 -3.50 9.97
CA LEU A 179 -5.92 -4.09 10.75
C LEU A 179 -5.77 -5.61 10.91
N GLU A 180 -5.27 -6.31 9.88
CA GLU A 180 -4.97 -7.74 9.94
C GLU A 180 -3.84 -8.03 10.95
N GLN A 181 -2.81 -7.21 10.96
CA GLN A 181 -1.65 -7.37 11.85
C GLN A 181 -1.93 -6.95 13.29
N MET A 182 -2.69 -5.88 13.48
CA MET A 182 -2.82 -5.19 14.77
C MET A 182 -4.29 -4.94 15.16
N GLY A 183 -5.23 -5.76 14.72
CA GLY A 183 -6.66 -5.56 14.88
C GLY A 183 -7.10 -5.29 16.32
N ASP A 184 -6.51 -5.99 17.29
CA ASP A 184 -6.84 -5.81 18.71
C ASP A 184 -6.42 -4.44 19.25
N MET A 185 -5.31 -3.88 18.75
CA MET A 185 -4.86 -2.53 19.11
C MET A 185 -5.80 -1.46 18.56
N TYR A 186 -6.31 -1.63 17.32
CA TYR A 186 -7.35 -0.77 16.78
C TYR A 186 -8.66 -0.88 17.57
N LYS A 187 -9.09 -2.09 17.92
CA LYS A 187 -10.30 -2.33 18.74
C LYS A 187 -10.15 -1.73 20.13
N ALA A 188 -8.96 -1.74 20.72
CA ALA A 188 -8.70 -1.15 22.03
C ALA A 188 -8.88 0.38 22.08
N THR A 189 -8.84 1.07 20.93
CA THR A 189 -9.14 2.51 20.86
C THR A 189 -10.62 2.85 21.05
N LEU A 190 -11.49 1.85 21.04
CA LEU A 190 -12.95 2.04 21.08
C LEU A 190 -13.48 2.10 22.52
N ASP A 191 -14.40 3.03 22.75
CA ASP A 191 -15.24 3.05 23.94
C ASP A 191 -16.15 1.81 23.95
N THR A 192 -16.64 1.42 25.13
CA THR A 192 -17.60 0.31 25.32
C THR A 192 -18.91 0.48 24.53
N ARG A 193 -19.21 1.69 24.04
CA ARG A 193 -20.38 2.03 23.21
C ARG A 193 -20.07 2.07 21.72
N GLU A 194 -18.83 1.96 21.32
CA GLU A 194 -18.38 2.03 19.93
C GLU A 194 -18.19 0.65 19.31
N GLY A 195 -18.04 0.59 17.99
CA GLY A 195 -17.84 -0.62 17.22
C GLY A 195 -19.01 -0.97 16.29
N PRO A 196 -18.77 -1.86 15.33
CA PRO A 196 -19.80 -2.30 14.41
C PRO A 196 -20.87 -3.12 15.14
N CYS A 197 -22.13 -2.94 14.72
CA CYS A 197 -23.30 -3.61 15.29
C CYS A 197 -24.12 -4.31 14.21
N ILE A 198 -24.89 -5.32 14.61
CA ILE A 198 -25.96 -5.93 13.81
C ILE A 198 -27.30 -5.74 14.49
N ASP A 199 -28.36 -5.70 13.70
CA ASP A 199 -29.74 -5.70 14.20
C ASP A 199 -30.21 -7.15 14.27
N ILE A 200 -30.52 -7.63 15.48
CA ILE A 200 -31.06 -8.98 15.69
C ILE A 200 -32.56 -8.96 15.41
N ALA A 201 -32.97 -9.55 14.30
CA ALA A 201 -34.34 -9.50 13.78
C ALA A 201 -35.38 -10.01 14.81
N GLN A 202 -35.06 -11.07 15.55
CA GLN A 202 -35.98 -11.70 16.49
C GLN A 202 -36.26 -10.85 17.76
N SER A 203 -35.29 -10.02 18.18
CA SER A 203 -35.38 -9.24 19.43
C SER A 203 -35.53 -7.74 19.20
N GLY A 204 -35.33 -7.25 17.99
CA GLY A 204 -35.27 -5.83 17.66
C GLY A 204 -34.11 -5.08 18.36
N LYS A 205 -33.17 -5.81 18.94
CA LYS A 205 -32.01 -5.24 19.64
C LYS A 205 -30.80 -5.16 18.71
N LYS A 206 -29.99 -4.12 18.93
CA LYS A 206 -28.65 -4.03 18.31
C LYS A 206 -27.66 -4.76 19.18
N GLU A 207 -26.88 -5.64 18.55
CA GLU A 207 -25.80 -6.35 19.22
C GLU A 207 -24.46 -6.02 18.56
N ARG A 208 -23.40 -5.93 19.38
CA ARG A 208 -22.06 -5.58 18.89
C ARG A 208 -21.35 -6.79 18.38
N ILE A 209 -20.63 -6.59 17.31
CA ILE A 209 -19.82 -7.65 16.69
C ILE A 209 -18.78 -8.18 17.69
N THR A 210 -18.14 -7.31 18.48
CA THR A 210 -17.19 -7.74 19.53
C THR A 210 -17.79 -8.76 20.49
N LYS A 211 -19.05 -8.58 20.88
CA LYS A 211 -19.72 -9.51 21.79
C LYS A 211 -20.01 -10.85 21.08
N ILE A 212 -20.50 -10.79 19.85
CA ILE A 212 -20.80 -11.99 19.02
C ILE A 212 -19.54 -12.81 18.79
N GLU A 213 -18.43 -12.15 18.44
CA GLU A 213 -17.14 -12.80 18.24
C GLU A 213 -16.63 -13.48 19.53
N ASN A 214 -16.81 -12.83 20.69
CA ASN A 214 -16.40 -13.38 21.99
C ASN A 214 -17.29 -14.54 22.46
N ASP A 215 -18.59 -14.46 22.22
CA ASP A 215 -19.55 -15.51 22.61
C ASP A 215 -19.48 -16.73 21.68
N GLY A 216 -18.87 -16.60 20.50
CA GLY A 216 -18.71 -17.67 19.51
C GLY A 216 -20.03 -18.07 18.83
N GLU A 217 -21.10 -17.30 19.02
CA GLU A 217 -22.39 -17.53 18.38
C GLU A 217 -22.41 -16.91 16.98
N ILE A 218 -22.61 -17.75 15.96
CA ILE A 218 -22.75 -17.27 14.58
C ILE A 218 -24.24 -17.02 14.31
N HIS A 219 -24.62 -15.75 14.24
CA HIS A 219 -25.95 -15.34 13.82
C HIS A 219 -26.01 -15.19 12.29
N SER A 220 -27.12 -15.55 11.66
CA SER A 220 -27.36 -15.35 10.22
C SER A 220 -27.28 -13.87 9.83
N GLU A 221 -27.61 -12.97 10.75
CA GLU A 221 -27.48 -11.53 10.58
C GLU A 221 -26.00 -11.10 10.52
N TYR A 222 -25.10 -11.79 11.24
CA TYR A 222 -23.68 -11.51 11.17
C TYR A 222 -23.08 -11.99 9.82
N GLU A 223 -23.48 -13.14 9.33
CA GLU A 223 -23.08 -13.60 7.98
C GLU A 223 -23.57 -12.62 6.91
N THR A 224 -24.81 -12.17 7.01
CA THR A 224 -25.37 -11.15 6.10
C THR A 224 -24.57 -9.84 6.18
N ARG A 225 -24.13 -9.46 7.38
CA ARG A 225 -23.29 -8.27 7.58
C ARG A 225 -21.91 -8.44 6.94
N ILE A 226 -21.26 -9.59 7.07
CA ILE A 226 -19.98 -9.90 6.42
C ILE A 226 -20.10 -9.75 4.90
N LEU A 227 -21.11 -10.37 4.28
CA LEU A 227 -21.33 -10.27 2.84
C LEU A 227 -21.55 -8.83 2.37
N LYS A 228 -22.27 -8.04 3.15
CA LYS A 228 -22.46 -6.61 2.86
C LYS A 228 -21.14 -5.84 2.92
N ASP A 229 -20.34 -6.10 3.95
CA ASP A 229 -19.09 -5.36 4.16
C ASP A 229 -17.96 -5.82 3.22
N ILE A 230 -18.00 -7.07 2.72
CA ILE A 230 -17.19 -7.50 1.57
C ILE A 230 -17.48 -6.60 0.36
N LYS A 231 -18.75 -6.41 0.01
CA LYS A 231 -19.14 -5.52 -1.09
C LYS A 231 -18.72 -4.07 -0.88
N ASN A 232 -18.88 -3.55 0.33
CA ASN A 232 -18.44 -2.20 0.66
C ASN A 232 -16.93 -2.04 0.50
N THR A 233 -16.16 -3.04 0.96
CA THR A 233 -14.69 -3.05 0.93
C THR A 233 -14.16 -3.20 -0.49
N LEU A 234 -14.71 -4.12 -1.27
CA LEU A 234 -14.27 -4.43 -2.63
C LEU A 234 -14.91 -3.51 -3.69
N LYS A 235 -15.92 -2.71 -3.30
CA LYS A 235 -16.74 -1.83 -4.14
C LYS A 235 -17.67 -2.61 -5.08
N GLU A 236 -18.61 -1.91 -5.71
CA GLU A 236 -19.67 -2.54 -6.52
C GLU A 236 -19.14 -3.33 -7.73
N GLU A 237 -18.05 -2.87 -8.32
CA GLU A 237 -17.41 -3.49 -9.51
C GLU A 237 -16.35 -4.54 -9.13
N GLY A 238 -16.14 -4.77 -7.83
CA GLY A 238 -15.17 -5.73 -7.32
C GLY A 238 -15.68 -7.17 -7.29
N GLY A 239 -14.82 -8.07 -6.82
CA GLY A 239 -15.14 -9.49 -6.59
C GLY A 239 -16.10 -9.71 -5.42
N ASP A 240 -16.31 -10.98 -5.11
CA ASP A 240 -17.18 -11.45 -4.02
C ASP A 240 -16.42 -11.81 -2.74
N GLY A 241 -15.10 -11.60 -2.71
CA GLY A 241 -14.25 -11.89 -1.57
C GLY A 241 -13.78 -13.34 -1.48
N HIS A 242 -14.00 -14.16 -2.50
CA HIS A 242 -13.66 -15.59 -2.47
C HIS A 242 -12.15 -15.89 -2.33
N THR A 243 -11.29 -14.92 -2.65
CA THR A 243 -9.83 -15.07 -2.48
C THR A 243 -9.35 -14.69 -1.08
N TYR A 244 -10.23 -14.20 -0.22
CA TYR A 244 -9.95 -13.85 1.17
C TYR A 244 -10.33 -15.00 2.10
N SER A 245 -9.54 -15.24 3.14
CA SER A 245 -9.87 -16.23 4.16
C SER A 245 -11.15 -15.84 4.92
N PRO A 246 -11.83 -16.80 5.59
CA PRO A 246 -12.98 -16.47 6.43
C PRO A 246 -12.67 -15.42 7.51
N GLU A 247 -11.44 -15.41 8.04
CA GLU A 247 -10.97 -14.44 9.03
C GLU A 247 -10.81 -13.07 8.38
N GLN A 248 -10.22 -13.01 7.19
CA GLN A 248 -10.10 -11.77 6.42
C GLN A 248 -11.46 -11.21 6.00
N GLN A 249 -12.41 -12.08 5.64
CA GLN A 249 -13.78 -11.64 5.33
C GLN A 249 -14.49 -11.04 6.56
N LYS A 250 -14.33 -11.62 7.75
CA LYS A 250 -14.81 -11.02 9.01
C LYS A 250 -14.13 -9.69 9.30
N LEU A 251 -12.84 -9.58 9.01
CA LEU A 251 -12.07 -8.36 9.19
C LEU A 251 -12.61 -7.20 8.34
N MET A 252 -13.25 -7.47 7.20
CA MET A 252 -13.88 -6.44 6.36
C MET A 252 -15.02 -5.69 7.06
N VAL A 253 -15.65 -6.28 8.09
CA VAL A 253 -16.62 -5.59 8.93
C VAL A 253 -15.95 -4.48 9.74
N TRP A 254 -14.79 -4.78 10.31
CA TRP A 254 -13.98 -3.83 11.05
C TRP A 254 -13.32 -2.80 10.14
N TYR A 255 -12.87 -3.22 8.94
CA TYR A 255 -12.34 -2.31 7.92
C TYR A 255 -13.39 -1.27 7.50
N THR A 256 -14.63 -1.70 7.21
CA THR A 256 -15.74 -0.80 6.91
C THR A 256 -16.00 0.18 8.05
N TYR A 257 -15.99 -0.30 9.29
CA TYR A 257 -16.20 0.55 10.45
C TYR A 257 -15.10 1.60 10.64
N PHE A 258 -13.85 1.18 10.65
CA PHE A 258 -12.71 2.04 10.94
C PHE A 258 -12.36 3.00 9.79
N PHE A 259 -12.33 2.49 8.56
CA PHE A 259 -11.70 3.20 7.44
C PHE A 259 -12.69 3.75 6.42
N LEU A 260 -13.88 3.16 6.29
CA LEU A 260 -14.91 3.73 5.40
C LEU A 260 -15.88 4.67 6.12
N ASN A 261 -16.13 4.45 7.41
CA ASN A 261 -17.13 5.22 8.15
C ASN A 261 -16.52 6.21 9.15
N ARG A 262 -15.39 5.89 9.78
CA ARG A 262 -14.79 6.73 10.85
C ARG A 262 -13.71 7.67 10.34
N GLY A 263 -12.96 7.26 9.33
CA GLY A 263 -11.87 8.03 8.71
C GLY A 263 -10.48 7.48 9.02
N LYS A 264 -9.68 7.34 7.96
CA LYS A 264 -8.37 6.69 7.98
C LYS A 264 -7.34 7.38 8.87
N PRO A 265 -7.07 8.72 8.73
CA PRO A 265 -6.00 9.36 9.47
C PRO A 265 -6.18 9.29 10.98
N SER A 266 -7.37 9.66 11.46
CA SER A 266 -7.67 9.67 12.90
C SER A 266 -7.64 8.28 13.53
N THR A 267 -8.01 7.26 12.78
CA THR A 267 -8.01 5.87 13.24
C THR A 267 -6.59 5.37 13.45
N HIS A 268 -5.69 5.60 12.49
CA HIS A 268 -4.28 5.22 12.62
C HIS A 268 -3.58 5.97 13.74
N ILE A 269 -3.79 7.30 13.82
CA ILE A 269 -3.21 8.11 14.89
C ILE A 269 -3.66 7.59 16.27
N ALA A 270 -4.96 7.29 16.45
CA ALA A 270 -5.49 6.79 17.71
C ALA A 270 -4.88 5.45 18.12
N ALA A 271 -4.67 4.52 17.17
CA ALA A 271 -4.10 3.21 17.44
C ALA A 271 -2.58 3.29 17.67
N LEU A 272 -1.84 3.92 16.77
CA LEU A 272 -0.38 3.91 16.80
C LEU A 272 0.21 4.80 17.91
N SER A 273 -0.50 5.85 18.34
CA SER A 273 -0.04 6.71 19.42
C SER A 273 -0.04 6.06 20.81
N GLN A 274 -0.71 4.92 20.97
CA GLN A 274 -0.77 4.16 22.22
C GLN A 274 0.37 3.14 22.36
N LEU A 275 1.13 2.92 21.28
CA LEU A 275 2.15 1.89 21.21
C LEU A 275 3.54 2.46 21.50
N SER A 276 4.34 1.71 22.24
CA SER A 276 5.76 1.93 22.38
C SER A 276 6.53 1.53 21.11
N ASP A 277 7.77 1.98 21.00
CA ASP A 277 8.64 1.61 19.88
C ASP A 277 8.89 0.09 19.83
N GLU A 278 8.95 -0.58 20.97
CA GLU A 278 9.10 -2.03 21.08
C GLU A 278 7.84 -2.75 20.52
N GLU A 279 6.66 -2.33 20.93
CA GLU A 279 5.40 -2.90 20.44
C GLU A 279 5.21 -2.67 18.92
N LEU A 280 5.63 -1.51 18.42
CA LEU A 280 5.65 -1.24 16.99
C LEU A 280 6.57 -2.20 16.24
N LYS A 281 7.80 -2.43 16.74
CA LYS A 281 8.77 -3.36 16.13
C LYS A 281 8.28 -4.80 16.12
N GLU A 282 7.68 -5.25 17.23
CA GLU A 282 7.17 -6.61 17.37
C GLU A 282 5.98 -6.89 16.44
N ASN A 283 5.19 -5.85 16.12
CA ASN A 283 3.97 -5.98 15.35
C ASN A 283 4.08 -5.35 13.94
N ILE A 284 5.28 -5.09 13.46
CA ILE A 284 5.46 -4.52 12.12
C ILE A 284 4.98 -5.51 11.04
N PRO A 285 4.13 -5.07 10.08
CA PRO A 285 3.80 -5.90 8.92
C PRO A 285 5.06 -6.29 8.14
N PRO A 286 5.20 -7.56 7.71
CA PRO A 286 6.43 -8.03 7.07
C PRO A 286 6.87 -7.25 5.84
N VAL A 287 5.92 -6.73 5.05
CA VAL A 287 6.26 -5.91 3.88
C VAL A 287 6.81 -4.54 4.28
N LEU A 288 6.28 -3.92 5.35
CA LEU A 288 6.81 -2.64 5.86
C LEU A 288 8.21 -2.83 6.45
N GLN A 289 8.46 -3.95 7.11
CA GLN A 289 9.79 -4.28 7.59
C GLN A 289 10.80 -4.34 6.43
N ARG A 290 10.50 -5.10 5.37
CA ARG A 290 11.38 -5.20 4.19
C ARG A 290 11.56 -3.85 3.48
N LEU A 291 10.50 -3.05 3.39
CA LEU A 291 10.57 -1.70 2.83
C LEU A 291 11.52 -0.81 3.62
N ILE A 292 11.40 -0.80 4.95
CA ILE A 292 12.26 0.01 5.82
C ILE A 292 13.72 -0.49 5.78
N GLU A 293 13.94 -1.79 5.76
CA GLU A 293 15.27 -2.39 5.59
C GLU A 293 15.89 -1.99 4.24
N ALA A 294 15.13 -2.05 3.15
CA ALA A 294 15.59 -1.60 1.83
C ALA A 294 15.93 -0.10 1.81
N ALA A 295 15.12 0.73 2.47
CA ALA A 295 15.36 2.16 2.61
C ALA A 295 16.66 2.45 3.40
N ASP A 296 16.88 1.75 4.50
CA ASP A 296 18.08 1.87 5.32
C ASP A 296 19.35 1.45 4.55
N HIS A 297 19.27 0.37 3.76
CA HIS A 297 20.35 -0.05 2.87
C HIS A 297 20.72 1.01 1.84
N ILE A 298 19.74 1.62 1.19
CA ILE A 298 19.97 2.70 0.21
C ILE A 298 20.65 3.89 0.88
N LEU A 299 20.20 4.29 2.07
CA LEU A 299 20.77 5.43 2.81
C LEU A 299 22.21 5.19 3.26
N LYS A 300 22.56 3.96 3.62
CA LYS A 300 23.92 3.58 4.01
C LYS A 300 24.86 3.45 2.81
N GLY A 301 24.38 3.58 1.61
CA GLY A 301 25.18 3.52 0.39
C GLY A 301 25.55 2.10 -0.03
N ASP A 302 24.92 1.09 0.55
CA ASP A 302 25.02 -0.28 0.09
C ASP A 302 24.30 -0.39 -1.25
N LYS A 303 25.06 -0.21 -2.34
CA LYS A 303 24.56 -0.42 -3.69
C LYS A 303 24.16 -1.88 -3.80
N ASN A 304 22.88 -2.15 -3.99
CA ASN A 304 22.44 -3.46 -4.47
C ASN A 304 23.21 -3.74 -5.76
N GLU A 305 24.17 -4.66 -5.73
CA GLU A 305 25.00 -5.05 -6.87
C GLU A 305 24.21 -5.71 -8.03
N ASN A 306 22.88 -5.72 -7.93
CA ASN A 306 21.99 -6.42 -8.86
C ASN A 306 21.38 -5.56 -9.99
N CYS A 307 21.79 -4.30 -10.16
CA CYS A 307 21.23 -3.41 -11.20
C CYS A 307 22.26 -2.95 -12.25
N SER A 308 23.33 -3.72 -12.49
CA SER A 308 24.24 -3.40 -13.58
C SER A 308 24.81 -4.67 -14.21
N SER A 309 24.09 -5.18 -15.19
CA SER A 309 24.66 -5.83 -16.39
C SER A 309 23.54 -6.15 -17.39
#